data_6495062645b40fd8585afef4670cfe9a
#
_entry.id   6495062645b40fd8585afef4670cfe9a
#
_cell.length_a   1.000
_cell.length_b   1.000
_cell.length_c   1.000
_cell.angle_alpha   90.00
_cell.angle_beta   90.00
_cell.angle_gamma   90.00
#
_symmetry.space_group_name_H-M   'P 1'
#
loop_
_entity.id
_entity.type
_entity.pdbx_description
1 polymer ?
#
loop_
_entity_poly.entity_id
_entity_poly.type
_entity_poly.pdbx_seq_one_letter_code
_entity_poly.pdbx_strand_id
1 'polypeptide(L)'
;MPAPLTIRTDRDAAELRRLARRERDGRVSARLLALANALEGMPREEAARLAGMTGQTLGDWVHRDNVEGAEGLRDRHRPGRPCALDEGRQAALKALVLRGPDLERDGCVAWRARDLCALVEARFGVRYGESGMLKLLKGLDLSWQKARPVHPEADPRARERFKKTCPA
;
A
#
# COMPACT_ATOMS: atom_id res chain seq x y z
N MET A 1 -7.34 -7.33 -39.02
CA MET A 1 -6.43 -6.21 -38.82
C MET A 1 -6.81 -5.52 -37.50
N PRO A 2 -5.94 -5.36 -36.50
CA PRO A 2 -6.26 -4.58 -35.34
C PRO A 2 -6.49 -3.11 -35.75
N ALA A 3 -7.45 -2.44 -35.11
CA ALA A 3 -7.75 -1.04 -35.37
C ALA A 3 -6.50 -0.16 -35.16
N PRO A 4 -6.31 0.91 -35.96
CA PRO A 4 -5.21 1.84 -35.78
C PRO A 4 -5.27 2.48 -34.40
N LEU A 5 -4.12 2.67 -33.77
CA LEU A 5 -4.01 3.35 -32.49
C LEU A 5 -4.28 4.85 -32.68
N THR A 6 -5.34 5.36 -32.05
CA THR A 6 -5.56 6.79 -31.96
C THR A 6 -4.85 7.31 -30.73
N ILE A 7 -3.69 7.97 -30.93
CA ILE A 7 -2.92 8.59 -29.86
C ILE A 7 -3.30 10.08 -29.83
N ARG A 8 -3.46 10.65 -28.63
CA ARG A 8 -3.71 12.08 -28.45
C ARG A 8 -2.55 12.90 -29.05
N THR A 9 -2.89 14.04 -29.65
CA THR A 9 -1.93 14.88 -30.40
C THR A 9 -1.58 16.17 -29.69
N ASP A 10 -1.98 16.35 -28.44
CA ASP A 10 -1.64 17.52 -27.61
C ASP A 10 -0.16 17.55 -27.16
N ARG A 11 0.53 16.43 -27.33
CA ARG A 11 1.97 16.30 -27.10
C ARG A 11 2.65 15.69 -28.33
N ASP A 12 3.81 16.19 -28.67
CA ASP A 12 4.61 15.65 -29.77
C ASP A 12 5.57 14.54 -29.27
N ALA A 13 6.15 13.80 -30.22
CA ALA A 13 7.09 12.73 -29.90
C ALA A 13 8.35 13.24 -29.17
N ALA A 14 8.80 14.46 -29.49
CA ALA A 14 9.98 15.06 -28.86
C ALA A 14 9.69 15.39 -27.39
N GLU A 15 8.50 15.83 -27.08
CA GLU A 15 8.06 16.08 -25.71
C GLU A 15 7.95 14.78 -24.89
N LEU A 16 7.37 13.73 -25.46
CA LEU A 16 7.31 12.42 -24.81
C LEU A 16 8.72 11.87 -24.53
N ARG A 17 9.67 12.03 -25.47
CA ARG A 17 11.07 11.64 -25.23
C ARG A 17 11.74 12.48 -24.15
N ARG A 18 11.41 13.77 -24.06
CA ARG A 18 11.92 14.66 -22.99
C ARG A 18 11.37 14.22 -21.61
N LEU A 19 10.09 13.86 -21.52
CA LEU A 19 9.49 13.31 -20.30
C LEU A 19 10.15 11.98 -19.93
N ALA A 20 10.34 11.07 -20.89
CA ALA A 20 10.99 9.77 -20.66
C ALA A 20 12.40 9.90 -20.07
N ARG A 21 13.18 10.90 -20.50
CA ARG A 21 14.53 11.17 -19.97
C ARG A 21 14.54 11.69 -18.54
N ARG A 22 13.47 12.33 -18.09
CA ARG A 22 13.33 12.86 -16.73
C ARG A 22 12.65 11.87 -15.76
N GLU A 23 12.00 10.84 -16.32
CA GLU A 23 11.29 9.85 -15.52
C GLU A 23 12.27 8.91 -14.81
N ARG A 24 12.04 8.68 -13.52
CA ARG A 24 12.85 7.77 -12.70
C ARG A 24 12.39 6.33 -12.78
N ASP A 25 11.10 6.12 -13.06
CA ASP A 25 10.53 4.78 -13.24
C ASP A 25 10.82 4.31 -14.68
N GLY A 26 11.70 3.31 -14.80
CA GLY A 26 12.09 2.74 -16.10
C GLY A 26 10.92 2.17 -16.88
N ARG A 27 9.84 1.70 -16.22
CA ARG A 27 8.65 1.20 -16.89
C ARG A 27 7.85 2.34 -17.52
N VAL A 28 7.69 3.45 -16.80
CA VAL A 28 7.01 4.64 -17.32
C VAL A 28 7.82 5.25 -18.46
N SER A 29 9.15 5.32 -18.31
CA SER A 29 10.04 5.79 -19.37
C SER A 29 9.91 4.95 -20.66
N ALA A 30 9.91 3.61 -20.54
CA ALA A 30 9.70 2.71 -21.67
C ALA A 30 8.34 2.92 -22.36
N ARG A 31 7.26 3.15 -21.58
CA ARG A 31 5.92 3.43 -22.11
C ARG A 31 5.89 4.74 -22.89
N LEU A 32 6.49 5.80 -22.34
CA LEU A 32 6.63 7.10 -23.01
C LEU A 32 7.37 7.00 -24.33
N LEU A 33 8.49 6.22 -24.38
CA LEU A 33 9.24 5.98 -25.60
C LEU A 33 8.43 5.19 -26.64
N ALA A 34 7.66 4.18 -26.22
CA ALA A 34 6.78 3.43 -27.11
C ALA A 34 5.70 4.33 -27.76
N LEU A 35 5.08 5.21 -26.95
CA LEU A 35 4.13 6.19 -27.46
C LEU A 35 4.79 7.15 -28.46
N ALA A 36 5.98 7.65 -28.15
CA ALA A 36 6.73 8.55 -29.04
C ALA A 36 7.01 7.90 -30.39
N ASN A 37 7.47 6.65 -30.39
CA ASN A 37 7.75 5.89 -31.62
C ASN A 37 6.47 5.65 -32.43
N ALA A 38 5.36 5.32 -31.78
CA ALA A 38 4.08 5.14 -32.45
C ALA A 38 3.54 6.44 -33.05
N LEU A 39 3.72 7.60 -32.38
CA LEU A 39 3.37 8.93 -32.93
C LEU A 39 4.18 9.31 -34.16
N GLU A 40 5.43 8.85 -34.26
CA GLU A 40 6.28 9.06 -35.45
C GLU A 40 5.92 8.11 -36.60
N GLY A 41 4.86 7.31 -36.47
CA GLY A 41 4.37 6.43 -37.53
C GLY A 41 4.97 5.03 -37.49
N MET A 42 5.73 4.67 -36.45
CA MET A 42 6.24 3.30 -36.31
C MET A 42 5.08 2.32 -36.14
N PRO A 43 5.11 1.14 -36.80
CA PRO A 43 4.12 0.10 -36.61
C PRO A 43 3.99 -0.26 -35.11
N ARG A 44 2.72 -0.46 -34.66
CA ARG A 44 2.37 -0.73 -33.25
C ARG A 44 3.21 -1.85 -32.63
N GLU A 45 3.36 -2.96 -33.34
CA GLU A 45 4.11 -4.13 -32.85
C GLU A 45 5.61 -3.83 -32.70
N GLU A 46 6.16 -3.03 -33.60
CA GLU A 46 7.56 -2.63 -33.56
C GLU A 46 7.83 -1.63 -32.44
N ALA A 47 7.00 -0.60 -32.28
CA ALA A 47 7.08 0.37 -31.21
C ALA A 47 6.97 -0.30 -29.84
N ALA A 48 6.08 -1.28 -29.69
CA ALA A 48 5.91 -2.07 -28.48
C ALA A 48 7.14 -2.95 -28.20
N ARG A 49 7.65 -3.65 -29.22
CA ARG A 49 8.79 -4.54 -29.10
C ARG A 49 10.06 -3.81 -28.64
N LEU A 50 10.31 -2.61 -29.17
CA LEU A 50 11.44 -1.77 -28.74
C LEU A 50 11.37 -1.36 -27.27
N ALA A 51 10.16 -1.26 -26.73
CA ALA A 51 9.93 -0.95 -25.32
C ALA A 51 9.76 -2.21 -24.43
N GLY A 52 10.01 -3.40 -24.97
CA GLY A 52 9.90 -4.66 -24.22
C GLY A 52 8.47 -5.08 -23.88
N MET A 53 7.46 -4.68 -24.67
CA MET A 53 6.06 -5.01 -24.45
C MET A 53 5.39 -5.54 -25.71
N THR A 54 4.15 -6.07 -25.60
CA THR A 54 3.34 -6.50 -26.72
C THR A 54 2.56 -5.32 -27.31
N GLY A 55 2.16 -5.41 -28.58
CA GLY A 55 1.32 -4.41 -29.21
C GLY A 55 -0.02 -4.21 -28.50
N GLN A 56 -0.62 -5.28 -27.95
CA GLN A 56 -1.83 -5.15 -27.14
C GLN A 56 -1.58 -4.31 -25.88
N THR A 57 -0.50 -4.60 -25.17
CA THR A 57 -0.10 -3.81 -23.96
C THR A 57 0.12 -2.34 -24.31
N LEU A 58 0.75 -2.05 -25.47
CA LEU A 58 0.90 -0.66 -25.93
C LEU A 58 -0.47 -0.02 -26.18
N GLY A 59 -1.43 -0.75 -26.77
CA GLY A 59 -2.78 -0.26 -26.95
C GLY A 59 -3.48 0.14 -25.64
N ASP A 60 -3.33 -0.69 -24.61
CA ASP A 60 -3.87 -0.40 -23.27
C ASP A 60 -3.24 0.87 -22.66
N TRP A 61 -1.92 1.06 -22.86
CA TRP A 61 -1.23 2.26 -22.41
C TRP A 61 -1.63 3.51 -23.19
N VAL A 62 -1.82 3.41 -24.52
CA VAL A 62 -2.36 4.51 -25.33
C VAL A 62 -3.75 4.91 -24.84
N HIS A 63 -4.63 3.94 -24.58
CA HIS A 63 -5.94 4.24 -24.03
C HIS A 63 -5.85 4.98 -22.69
N ARG A 64 -5.00 4.55 -21.80
CA ARG A 64 -4.80 5.21 -20.51
C ARG A 64 -4.17 6.60 -20.64
N ASP A 65 -3.21 6.78 -21.55
CA ASP A 65 -2.64 8.09 -21.81
C ASP A 65 -3.69 9.05 -22.40
N ASN A 66 -4.54 8.56 -23.31
CA ASN A 66 -5.63 9.37 -23.88
C ASN A 66 -6.62 9.87 -22.82
N VAL A 67 -6.89 9.07 -21.78
CA VAL A 67 -7.86 9.41 -20.72
C VAL A 67 -7.22 10.22 -19.59
N GLU A 68 -6.04 9.81 -19.13
CA GLU A 68 -5.43 10.30 -17.89
C GLU A 68 -4.14 11.10 -18.14
N GLY A 69 -3.70 11.17 -19.38
CA GLY A 69 -2.41 11.78 -19.72
C GLY A 69 -1.22 10.95 -19.22
N ALA A 70 -0.04 11.59 -19.12
CA ALA A 70 1.19 10.92 -18.73
C ALA A 70 1.12 10.25 -17.33
N GLU A 71 0.29 10.76 -16.43
CA GLU A 71 0.04 10.12 -15.12
C GLU A 71 -0.62 8.75 -15.28
N GLY A 72 -1.43 8.55 -16.31
CA GLY A 72 -2.03 7.26 -16.66
C GLY A 72 -1.02 6.17 -16.98
N LEU A 73 0.21 6.54 -17.34
CA LEU A 73 1.29 5.59 -17.62
C LEU A 73 1.94 5.01 -16.36
N ARG A 74 1.63 5.52 -15.17
CA ARG A 74 2.10 4.96 -13.90
C ARG A 74 1.37 3.69 -13.52
N ASP A 75 2.08 2.78 -12.88
CA ASP A 75 1.45 1.58 -12.34
C ASP A 75 0.51 1.96 -11.18
N ARG A 76 -0.75 1.54 -11.28
CA ARG A 76 -1.70 1.71 -10.18
C ARG A 76 -1.37 0.75 -9.04
N HIS A 77 -1.47 1.26 -7.83
CA HIS A 77 -1.38 0.39 -6.65
C HIS A 77 -2.43 -0.73 -6.72
N ARG A 78 -1.99 -1.96 -6.53
CA ARG A 78 -2.90 -3.10 -6.44
C ARG A 78 -3.36 -3.21 -4.98
N PRO A 79 -4.67 -3.14 -4.70
CA PRO A 79 -5.17 -3.12 -3.31
C PRO A 79 -4.87 -4.39 -2.51
N GLY A 80 -4.37 -5.44 -3.16
CA GLY A 80 -4.08 -6.70 -2.51
C GLY A 80 -5.36 -7.47 -2.13
N ARG A 81 -5.20 -8.48 -1.25
CA ARG A 81 -6.34 -9.25 -0.74
C ARG A 81 -7.15 -8.38 0.23
N PRO A 82 -8.46 -8.28 0.08
CA PRO A 82 -9.31 -7.57 1.03
C PRO A 82 -9.15 -8.13 2.45
N CYS A 83 -9.29 -7.25 3.45
CA CYS A 83 -9.28 -7.67 4.84
C CYS A 83 -10.47 -8.62 5.09
N ALA A 84 -10.24 -9.69 5.84
CA ALA A 84 -11.29 -10.65 6.17
C ALA A 84 -12.30 -10.12 7.20
N LEU A 85 -11.93 -9.08 7.95
CA LEU A 85 -12.84 -8.31 8.80
C LEU A 85 -13.28 -7.04 8.07
N ASP A 86 -14.58 -6.80 8.00
CA ASP A 86 -15.14 -5.53 7.55
C ASP A 86 -14.84 -4.39 8.53
N GLU A 87 -15.07 -3.16 8.12
CA GLU A 87 -14.76 -1.96 8.91
C GLU A 87 -15.48 -1.95 10.27
N GLY A 88 -16.74 -2.40 10.33
CA GLY A 88 -17.51 -2.47 11.58
C GLY A 88 -16.91 -3.45 12.58
N ARG A 89 -16.48 -4.65 12.10
CA ARG A 89 -15.80 -5.64 12.95
C ARG A 89 -14.41 -5.19 13.36
N GLN A 90 -13.68 -4.48 12.48
CA GLN A 90 -12.40 -3.87 12.81
C GLN A 90 -12.55 -2.81 13.91
N ALA A 91 -13.55 -1.94 13.82
CA ALA A 91 -13.84 -0.95 14.86
C ALA A 91 -14.21 -1.62 16.21
N ALA A 92 -15.01 -2.69 16.17
CA ALA A 92 -15.35 -3.47 17.37
C ALA A 92 -14.10 -4.14 17.99
N LEU A 93 -13.20 -4.68 17.18
CA LEU A 93 -11.93 -5.23 17.64
C LEU A 93 -11.04 -4.15 18.26
N LYS A 94 -10.92 -2.99 17.63
CA LYS A 94 -10.15 -1.85 18.15
C LYS A 94 -10.68 -1.39 19.50
N ALA A 95 -11.99 -1.22 19.63
CA ALA A 95 -12.62 -0.84 20.90
C ALA A 95 -12.35 -1.87 22.00
N LEU A 96 -12.41 -3.16 21.67
CA LEU A 96 -12.15 -4.25 22.60
C LEU A 96 -10.70 -4.27 23.09
N VAL A 97 -9.73 -4.08 22.17
CA VAL A 97 -8.31 -4.02 22.54
C VAL A 97 -8.01 -2.82 23.42
N LEU A 98 -8.57 -1.64 23.09
CA LEU A 98 -8.39 -0.41 23.86
C LEU A 98 -9.05 -0.46 25.26
N ARG A 99 -10.15 -1.16 25.40
CA ARG A 99 -10.79 -1.41 26.72
C ARG A 99 -9.86 -2.20 27.64
N GLY A 100 -8.99 -3.01 27.09
CA GLY A 100 -8.15 -3.97 27.82
C GLY A 100 -8.86 -5.29 28.11
N PRO A 101 -8.08 -6.32 28.54
CA PRO A 101 -8.64 -7.61 28.96
C PRO A 101 -9.25 -7.52 30.35
N ASP A 102 -10.20 -8.40 30.61
CA ASP A 102 -10.82 -8.61 31.90
C ASP A 102 -10.50 -10.05 32.34
N LEU A 103 -9.93 -10.22 33.55
CA LEU A 103 -9.46 -11.52 34.01
C LEU A 103 -10.59 -12.54 34.15
N GLU A 104 -11.78 -12.11 34.65
CA GLU A 104 -12.92 -13.00 34.88
C GLU A 104 -13.59 -13.41 33.57
N ARG A 105 -13.68 -12.48 32.61
CA ARG A 105 -14.36 -12.72 31.33
C ARG A 105 -13.42 -13.24 30.25
N ASP A 106 -12.22 -12.69 30.14
CA ASP A 106 -11.29 -12.93 29.03
C ASP A 106 -10.16 -13.91 29.45
N GLY A 107 -10.06 -14.26 30.74
CA GLY A 107 -9.09 -15.21 31.29
C GLY A 107 -7.63 -14.78 31.19
N CYS A 108 -7.37 -13.51 30.94
CA CYS A 108 -6.02 -12.96 30.79
C CYS A 108 -5.91 -11.52 31.33
N VAL A 109 -4.74 -11.16 31.82
CA VAL A 109 -4.42 -9.82 32.33
C VAL A 109 -3.80 -8.90 31.28
N ALA A 110 -3.37 -9.45 30.15
CA ALA A 110 -2.82 -8.69 29.03
C ALA A 110 -3.10 -9.45 27.73
N TRP A 111 -3.51 -8.72 26.69
CA TRP A 111 -3.74 -9.32 25.37
C TRP A 111 -2.43 -9.84 24.77
N ARG A 112 -2.43 -11.09 24.34
CA ARG A 112 -1.43 -11.67 23.45
C ARG A 112 -2.03 -11.85 22.07
N ALA A 113 -1.21 -11.91 21.02
CA ALA A 113 -1.69 -12.09 19.65
C ALA A 113 -2.58 -13.34 19.51
N ARG A 114 -2.20 -14.45 20.15
CA ARG A 114 -2.98 -15.70 20.17
C ARG A 114 -4.35 -15.55 20.84
N ASP A 115 -4.44 -14.77 21.92
CA ASP A 115 -5.70 -14.57 22.65
C ASP A 115 -6.68 -13.76 21.79
N LEU A 116 -6.18 -12.74 21.08
CA LEU A 116 -6.95 -11.96 20.12
C LEU A 116 -7.34 -12.80 18.89
N CYS A 117 -6.50 -13.75 18.43
CA CYS A 117 -6.87 -14.67 17.36
C CYS A 117 -8.06 -15.54 17.78
N ALA A 118 -8.00 -16.16 18.97
CA ALA A 118 -9.08 -16.99 19.51
C ALA A 118 -10.37 -16.17 19.69
N LEU A 119 -10.26 -14.94 20.21
CA LEU A 119 -11.40 -14.05 20.40
C LEU A 119 -12.06 -13.65 19.09
N VAL A 120 -11.26 -13.31 18.06
CA VAL A 120 -11.77 -12.94 16.72
C VAL A 120 -12.44 -14.15 16.07
N GLU A 121 -11.88 -15.35 16.20
CA GLU A 121 -12.48 -16.58 15.69
C GLU A 121 -13.83 -16.87 16.40
N ALA A 122 -13.87 -16.79 17.71
CA ALA A 122 -15.10 -17.03 18.47
C ALA A 122 -16.20 -15.97 18.19
N ARG A 123 -15.83 -14.69 18.02
CA ARG A 123 -16.79 -13.60 17.91
C ARG A 123 -17.23 -13.30 16.48
N PHE A 124 -16.32 -13.46 15.52
CA PHE A 124 -16.55 -13.06 14.11
C PHE A 124 -16.48 -14.24 13.14
N GLY A 125 -16.12 -15.44 13.61
CA GLY A 125 -15.97 -16.63 12.76
C GLY A 125 -14.79 -16.57 11.77
N VAL A 126 -13.85 -15.64 11.99
CA VAL A 126 -12.71 -15.44 11.08
C VAL A 126 -11.42 -15.86 11.76
N ARG A 127 -10.71 -16.79 11.13
CA ARG A 127 -9.44 -17.31 11.65
C ARG A 127 -8.26 -16.47 11.17
N TYR A 128 -7.46 -15.97 12.11
CA TYR A 128 -6.19 -15.31 11.88
C TYR A 128 -5.03 -16.10 12.49
N GLY A 129 -3.87 -16.10 11.81
CA GLY A 129 -2.61 -16.44 12.46
C GLY A 129 -2.04 -15.22 13.20
N GLU A 130 -1.15 -15.43 14.17
CA GLU A 130 -0.58 -14.37 15.00
C GLU A 130 0.04 -13.24 14.17
N SER A 131 0.83 -13.58 13.13
CA SER A 131 1.42 -12.57 12.23
C SER A 131 0.37 -11.75 11.47
N GLY A 132 -0.75 -12.38 11.08
CA GLY A 132 -1.88 -11.71 10.43
C GLY A 132 -2.60 -10.78 11.39
N MET A 133 -2.80 -11.22 12.64
CA MET A 133 -3.39 -10.42 13.71
C MET A 133 -2.53 -9.18 14.01
N LEU A 134 -1.21 -9.32 14.13
CA LEU A 134 -0.32 -8.19 14.35
C LEU A 134 -0.34 -7.18 13.19
N LYS A 135 -0.44 -7.65 11.93
CA LYS A 135 -0.60 -6.77 10.77
C LYS A 135 -1.94 -6.02 10.81
N LEU A 136 -3.01 -6.71 11.18
CA LEU A 136 -4.34 -6.11 11.34
C LEU A 136 -4.32 -5.01 12.40
N LEU A 137 -3.78 -5.30 13.59
CA LEU A 137 -3.66 -4.33 14.68
C LEU A 137 -2.83 -3.10 14.28
N LYS A 138 -1.72 -3.31 13.56
CA LYS A 138 -0.93 -2.21 13.01
C LYS A 138 -1.72 -1.36 12.01
N GLY A 139 -2.54 -1.98 11.17
CA GLY A 139 -3.45 -1.26 10.24
C GLY A 139 -4.55 -0.47 10.96
N LEU A 140 -4.88 -0.82 12.20
CA LEU A 140 -5.80 -0.11 13.08
C LEU A 140 -5.12 0.97 13.95
N ASP A 141 -3.85 1.30 13.67
CA ASP A 141 -3.01 2.23 14.43
C ASP A 141 -2.75 1.79 15.89
N LEU A 142 -2.76 0.48 16.11
CA LEU A 142 -2.42 -0.09 17.40
C LEU A 142 -0.98 -0.61 17.37
N SER A 143 -0.17 -0.19 18.35
CA SER A 143 1.20 -0.67 18.52
C SER A 143 1.30 -1.58 19.73
N TRP A 144 2.09 -2.65 19.59
CA TRP A 144 2.38 -3.56 20.69
C TRP A 144 3.37 -2.93 21.66
N GLN A 145 2.91 -2.61 22.86
CA GLN A 145 3.78 -2.06 23.90
C GLN A 145 4.20 -3.19 24.87
N LYS A 146 5.49 -3.36 25.09
CA LYS A 146 5.96 -4.14 26.22
C LYS A 146 5.72 -3.35 27.51
N ALA A 147 4.97 -3.94 28.46
CA ALA A 147 4.88 -3.39 29.79
C ALA A 147 6.30 -3.27 30.36
N ARG A 148 6.75 -2.05 30.63
CA ARG A 148 8.01 -1.83 31.34
C ARG A 148 7.66 -1.79 32.82
N PRO A 149 8.19 -2.71 33.64
CA PRO A 149 8.00 -2.64 35.06
C PRO A 149 8.54 -1.29 35.56
N VAL A 150 7.70 -0.56 36.24
CA VAL A 150 8.13 0.68 36.94
C VAL A 150 8.49 0.29 38.36
N HIS A 151 9.71 0.60 38.76
CA HIS A 151 10.12 0.35 40.17
C HIS A 151 9.17 1.12 41.10
N PRO A 152 8.68 0.53 42.20
CA PRO A 152 7.71 1.19 43.07
C PRO A 152 8.20 2.54 43.63
N GLU A 153 9.53 2.69 43.83
CA GLU A 153 10.18 3.91 44.29
C GLU A 153 10.65 4.84 43.15
N ALA A 154 10.27 4.57 41.87
CA ALA A 154 10.67 5.41 40.76
C ALA A 154 10.02 6.78 40.85
N ASP A 155 10.80 7.85 41.04
CA ASP A 155 10.31 9.23 40.99
C ASP A 155 9.96 9.66 39.56
N PRO A 156 8.64 9.91 39.23
CA PRO A 156 8.24 10.35 37.92
C PRO A 156 8.90 11.67 37.50
N ARG A 157 9.13 12.58 38.44
CA ARG A 157 9.75 13.90 38.17
C ARG A 157 11.25 13.78 37.83
N ALA A 158 11.96 12.82 38.45
CA ALA A 158 13.34 12.53 38.10
C ALA A 158 13.44 11.94 36.67
N ARG A 159 12.50 11.08 36.29
CA ARG A 159 12.42 10.53 34.89
C ARG A 159 12.16 11.61 33.83
N GLU A 160 11.28 12.56 34.11
CA GLU A 160 11.02 13.67 33.18
C GLU A 160 12.22 14.61 33.06
N ARG A 161 12.93 14.92 34.16
CA ARG A 161 14.17 15.68 34.15
C ARG A 161 15.24 15.01 33.30
N PHE A 162 15.41 13.70 33.46
CA PHE A 162 16.37 12.92 32.68
C PHE A 162 16.05 12.92 31.18
N LYS A 163 14.75 12.74 30.78
CA LYS A 163 14.34 12.81 29.40
C LYS A 163 14.59 14.17 28.74
N LYS A 164 14.49 15.26 29.49
CA LYS A 164 14.77 16.62 28.99
C LYS A 164 16.27 16.92 28.86
N THR A 165 17.11 16.18 29.55
CA THR A 165 18.57 16.43 29.59
C THR A 165 19.37 15.54 28.63
N CYS A 166 18.79 14.41 28.13
CA CYS A 166 19.39 13.58 27.10
C CYS A 166 18.84 13.99 25.72
N PRO A 167 19.63 14.65 24.86
CA PRO A 167 19.29 14.81 23.45
C PRO A 167 19.32 13.45 22.75
N ALA A 168 18.38 13.24 21.79
CA ALA A 168 18.26 12.02 20.98
C ALA A 168 19.43 11.88 20.01
#